data_d4fc92c39c13b878811f349c1e66a687
#
_entry.id   d4fc92c39c13b878811f349c1e66a687
#
_cell.length_a   1.000
_cell.length_b   1.000
_cell.length_c   1.000
_cell.angle_alpha   90.00
_cell.angle_beta   90.00
_cell.angle_gamma   90.00
#
_symmetry.space_group_name_H-M   'P 1'
#
loop_
_entity.id
_entity.type
_entity.pdbx_description
1 polymer ?
#
loop_
_entity_poly.entity_id
_entity_poly.type
_entity_poly.pdbx_seq_one_letter_code
_entity_poly.pdbx_strand_id
1 'polypeptide(L)'
;YGIHYEYGLFRQEFKDGYQIEHPDVWMEKGCPWEVMRPNFAQKIQLYGRVEHQMDSKGVFKPKWVDYKTIEGVPYDIGIVGYGGETVNFLRLWDSKSTHEFDLDIFNDGGYVEAVREKAMGETISKVLYPNDSTENGKELRLIQQYFFVTCSLKDIIRRFHANHSEWSEFADYNVLQLNDTHPAIAIPELMRLLIDDYDHEWD
;
A
#
# COMPACT_ATOMS: atom_id res chain seq x y z
N TYR A 1 10.18 2.71 3.58
CA TYR A 1 8.84 2.13 3.38
C TYR A 1 8.94 0.76 2.73
N GLY A 2 7.99 -0.14 3.05
CA GLY A 2 7.85 -1.47 2.47
C GLY A 2 6.44 -2.01 2.64
N ILE A 3 6.21 -3.24 2.19
CA ILE A 3 4.99 -3.99 2.46
C ILE A 3 5.22 -4.95 3.63
N HIS A 4 4.26 -5.05 4.52
CA HIS A 4 4.23 -5.98 5.63
C HIS A 4 3.65 -7.31 5.15
N TYR A 5 4.49 -8.15 4.53
CA TYR A 5 4.04 -9.44 4.02
C TYR A 5 3.83 -10.44 5.15
N GLU A 6 2.68 -11.13 5.13
CA GLU A 6 2.40 -12.20 6.09
C GLU A 6 3.33 -13.42 5.87
N TYR A 7 3.55 -13.79 4.60
CA TYR A 7 4.47 -14.83 4.19
C TYR A 7 5.65 -14.21 3.47
N GLY A 8 6.83 -14.29 4.09
CA GLY A 8 8.07 -13.77 3.56
C GLY A 8 8.74 -14.71 2.56
N LEU A 9 10.06 -14.53 2.42
CA LEU A 9 10.89 -15.42 1.61
C LEU A 9 10.83 -16.84 2.16
N PHE A 10 11.03 -17.82 1.26
CA PHE A 10 10.91 -19.23 1.57
C PHE A 10 11.94 -19.69 2.58
N ARG A 11 11.51 -20.50 3.55
CA ARG A 11 12.38 -21.29 4.39
C ARG A 11 12.93 -22.44 3.55
N GLN A 12 14.25 -22.56 3.48
CA GLN A 12 14.93 -23.57 2.68
C GLN A 12 15.20 -24.84 3.52
N GLU A 13 14.92 -25.97 2.93
CA GLU A 13 15.21 -27.31 3.46
C GLU A 13 15.94 -28.14 2.41
N PHE A 14 16.79 -29.07 2.81
CA PHE A 14 17.43 -30.03 1.90
C PHE A 14 16.82 -31.42 2.08
N LYS A 15 16.36 -32.00 0.98
CA LYS A 15 15.85 -33.38 0.93
C LYS A 15 16.44 -34.09 -0.27
N ASP A 16 17.03 -35.25 -0.02
CA ASP A 16 17.65 -36.11 -1.06
C ASP A 16 18.68 -35.37 -1.95
N GLY A 17 19.41 -34.39 -1.35
CA GLY A 17 20.39 -33.56 -2.05
C GLY A 17 19.82 -32.38 -2.83
N TYR A 18 18.51 -32.17 -2.82
CA TYR A 18 17.82 -31.06 -3.48
C TYR A 18 17.32 -30.03 -2.46
N GLN A 19 17.38 -28.76 -2.84
CA GLN A 19 16.76 -27.69 -2.09
C GLN A 19 15.24 -27.72 -2.26
N ILE A 20 14.52 -27.67 -1.16
CA ILE A 20 13.07 -27.54 -1.09
C ILE A 20 12.73 -26.24 -0.37
N GLU A 21 11.75 -25.51 -0.92
CA GLU A 21 11.30 -24.25 -0.37
C GLU A 21 9.93 -24.41 0.28
N HIS A 22 9.80 -23.90 1.50
CA HIS A 22 8.53 -23.82 2.23
C HIS A 22 8.20 -22.36 2.52
N PRO A 23 6.90 -21.97 2.57
CA PRO A 23 6.54 -20.63 3.03
C PRO A 23 7.13 -20.34 4.40
N ASP A 24 7.73 -19.16 4.55
CA ASP A 24 8.25 -18.70 5.84
C ASP A 24 7.18 -17.93 6.60
N VAL A 25 6.59 -18.57 7.60
CA VAL A 25 5.56 -17.97 8.47
C VAL A 25 6.26 -17.19 9.59
N TRP A 26 7.01 -16.19 9.22
CA TRP A 26 7.86 -15.41 10.14
C TRP A 26 7.08 -14.65 11.20
N MET A 27 5.81 -14.33 10.94
CA MET A 27 4.93 -13.59 11.86
C MET A 27 4.27 -14.49 12.94
N GLU A 28 4.41 -15.80 12.87
CA GLU A 28 3.72 -16.74 13.78
C GLU A 28 3.97 -16.41 15.26
N LYS A 29 5.15 -15.93 15.58
CA LYS A 29 5.55 -15.56 16.96
C LYS A 29 5.40 -14.06 17.25
N GLY A 30 4.92 -13.28 16.28
CA GLY A 30 4.89 -11.82 16.34
C GLY A 30 6.29 -11.20 16.30
N CYS A 31 6.32 -9.87 16.26
CA CYS A 31 7.56 -9.09 16.32
C CYS A 31 7.43 -8.04 17.43
N PRO A 32 8.18 -8.15 18.55
CA PRO A 32 8.08 -7.20 19.65
C PRO A 32 8.63 -5.81 19.31
N TRP A 33 9.34 -5.68 18.19
CA TRP A 33 9.95 -4.43 17.75
C TRP A 33 9.08 -3.62 16.79
N GLU A 34 7.94 -4.17 16.37
CA GLU A 34 7.01 -3.46 15.51
C GLU A 34 5.83 -2.88 16.29
N VAL A 35 5.40 -1.71 15.86
CA VAL A 35 4.28 -0.99 16.46
C VAL A 35 3.27 -0.66 15.37
N MET A 36 2.08 -1.23 15.47
CA MET A 36 0.97 -0.87 14.59
C MET A 36 0.51 0.58 14.84
N ARG A 37 0.29 1.33 13.77
CA ARG A 37 -0.12 2.74 13.79
C ARG A 37 -1.44 2.98 13.04
N PRO A 38 -2.57 2.48 13.52
CA PRO A 38 -3.84 2.57 12.80
C PRO A 38 -4.30 4.01 12.56
N ASN A 39 -3.89 4.96 13.40
CA ASN A 39 -4.17 6.39 13.23
C ASN A 39 -3.48 7.03 12.01
N PHE A 40 -2.56 6.33 11.36
CA PHE A 40 -1.89 6.73 10.11
C PHE A 40 -2.28 5.85 8.93
N ALA A 41 -3.35 5.07 9.06
CA ALA A 41 -3.86 4.27 7.97
C ALA A 41 -4.23 5.12 6.74
N GLN A 42 -4.01 4.57 5.56
CA GLN A 42 -4.24 5.24 4.27
C GLN A 42 -5.32 4.51 3.49
N LYS A 43 -6.32 5.25 3.01
CA LYS A 43 -7.32 4.70 2.09
C LYS A 43 -6.80 4.75 0.66
N ILE A 44 -6.83 3.59 0.00
CA ILE A 44 -6.33 3.39 -1.36
C ILE A 44 -7.49 3.00 -2.26
N GLN A 45 -7.59 3.68 -3.39
CA GLN A 45 -8.58 3.40 -4.42
C GLN A 45 -8.00 2.43 -5.44
N LEU A 46 -8.78 1.42 -5.81
CA LEU A 46 -8.43 0.43 -6.81
C LEU A 46 -9.56 0.28 -7.81
N TYR A 47 -9.23 0.02 -9.07
CA TYR A 47 -10.19 -0.18 -10.16
C TYR A 47 -11.01 1.08 -10.47
N GLY A 48 -12.24 0.87 -10.93
CA GLY A 48 -13.13 1.96 -11.30
C GLY A 48 -12.82 2.53 -12.68
N ARG A 49 -13.28 3.74 -12.91
CA ARG A 49 -13.08 4.47 -14.17
C ARG A 49 -12.93 5.97 -13.91
N VAL A 50 -12.38 6.67 -14.87
CA VAL A 50 -12.30 8.14 -14.85
C VAL A 50 -13.48 8.72 -15.63
N GLU A 51 -14.23 9.57 -14.97
CA GLU A 51 -15.24 10.43 -15.62
C GLU A 51 -14.65 11.81 -15.91
N HIS A 52 -14.99 12.32 -17.06
CA HIS A 52 -14.60 13.65 -17.47
C HIS A 52 -15.68 14.65 -17.04
N GLN A 53 -15.40 15.41 -16.00
CA GLN A 53 -16.31 16.44 -15.51
C GLN A 53 -15.74 17.82 -15.80
N MET A 54 -16.61 18.76 -16.14
CA MET A 54 -16.26 20.18 -16.19
C MET A 54 -16.65 20.83 -14.88
N ASP A 55 -15.76 21.61 -14.31
CA ASP A 55 -16.08 22.43 -13.15
C ASP A 55 -16.99 23.62 -13.54
N SER A 56 -17.44 24.38 -12.55
CA SER A 56 -18.29 25.57 -12.77
C SER A 56 -17.61 26.68 -13.59
N LYS A 57 -16.31 26.60 -13.81
CA LYS A 57 -15.52 27.55 -14.61
C LYS A 57 -15.23 27.03 -16.03
N GLY A 58 -15.73 25.82 -16.38
CA GLY A 58 -15.47 25.19 -17.66
C GLY A 58 -14.10 24.53 -17.76
N VAL A 59 -13.40 24.36 -16.64
CA VAL A 59 -12.12 23.65 -16.60
C VAL A 59 -12.39 22.16 -16.49
N PHE A 60 -11.70 21.38 -17.32
CA PHE A 60 -11.76 19.93 -17.30
C PHE A 60 -11.12 19.39 -16.01
N LYS A 61 -11.91 18.61 -15.25
CA LYS A 61 -11.40 17.88 -14.07
C LYS A 61 -11.72 16.39 -14.22
N PRO A 62 -10.72 15.51 -14.26
CA PRO A 62 -10.94 14.08 -14.17
C PRO A 62 -11.46 13.73 -12.78
N LYS A 63 -12.45 12.84 -12.72
CA LYS A 63 -12.95 12.30 -11.46
C LYS A 63 -12.89 10.79 -11.48
N TRP A 64 -12.19 10.20 -10.52
CA TRP A 64 -12.16 8.76 -10.37
C TRP A 64 -13.43 8.28 -9.65
N VAL A 65 -14.17 7.37 -10.28
CA VAL A 65 -15.48 6.87 -9.81
C VAL A 65 -15.53 5.33 -9.86
N ASP A 66 -16.49 4.74 -9.17
CA ASP A 66 -16.75 3.29 -9.10
C ASP A 66 -15.53 2.47 -8.66
N TYR A 67 -14.64 3.07 -7.89
CA TYR A 67 -13.47 2.41 -7.33
C TYR A 67 -13.83 1.55 -6.11
N LYS A 68 -13.03 0.54 -5.86
CA LYS A 68 -13.00 -0.18 -4.57
C LYS A 68 -12.00 0.48 -3.65
N THR A 69 -12.32 0.53 -2.37
CA THR A 69 -11.41 1.09 -1.36
C THR A 69 -10.82 -0.02 -0.51
N ILE A 70 -9.51 0.03 -0.31
CA ILE A 70 -8.79 -0.78 0.67
C ILE A 70 -8.06 0.15 1.63
N GLU A 71 -7.61 -0.38 2.75
CA GLU A 71 -6.87 0.37 3.75
C GLU A 71 -5.46 -0.19 3.92
N GLY A 72 -4.46 0.69 3.86
CA GLY A 72 -3.09 0.38 4.21
C GLY A 72 -2.83 0.76 5.66
N VAL A 73 -2.62 -0.20 6.53
CA VAL A 73 -2.33 0.00 7.95
C VAL A 73 -0.81 -0.08 8.16
N PRO A 74 -0.18 0.98 8.68
CA PRO A 74 1.28 0.97 8.84
C PRO A 74 1.71 0.31 10.15
N TYR A 75 2.83 -0.41 10.04
CA TYR A 75 3.62 -0.93 11.15
C TYR A 75 5.00 -0.27 11.13
N ASP A 76 5.42 0.31 12.24
CA ASP A 76 6.70 0.99 12.39
C ASP A 76 7.68 0.11 13.16
N ILE A 77 8.88 -0.08 12.59
CA ILE A 77 10.00 -0.76 13.22
C ILE A 77 11.10 0.27 13.44
N GLY A 78 11.55 0.43 14.69
CA GLY A 78 12.63 1.35 15.03
C GLY A 78 13.99 0.79 14.58
N ILE A 79 14.72 1.58 13.82
CA ILE A 79 16.10 1.29 13.40
C ILE A 79 17.04 2.19 14.18
N VAL A 80 17.70 1.61 15.15
CA VAL A 80 18.57 2.33 16.08
C VAL A 80 19.92 2.59 15.43
N GLY A 81 20.33 3.85 15.42
CA GLY A 81 21.65 4.27 14.97
C GLY A 81 22.76 3.94 15.96
N TYR A 82 24.01 4.12 15.53
CA TYR A 82 25.17 3.93 16.39
C TYR A 82 25.08 4.82 17.64
N GLY A 83 25.31 4.25 18.81
CA GLY A 83 25.22 4.96 20.09
C GLY A 83 23.81 5.15 20.64
N GLY A 84 22.75 4.83 19.87
CA GLY A 84 21.36 4.86 20.34
C GLY A 84 20.71 6.25 20.41
N GLU A 85 21.40 7.30 20.00
CA GLU A 85 20.87 8.68 20.04
C GLU A 85 19.86 8.98 18.93
N THR A 86 20.01 8.32 17.79
CA THR A 86 19.12 8.47 16.62
C THR A 86 18.36 7.19 16.36
N VAL A 87 17.04 7.30 16.17
CA VAL A 87 16.20 6.19 15.77
C VAL A 87 15.43 6.59 14.52
N ASN A 88 15.69 5.91 13.41
CA ASN A 88 14.88 5.99 12.20
C ASN A 88 13.80 4.91 12.22
N PHE A 89 12.79 5.05 11.37
CA PHE A 89 11.70 4.09 11.29
C PHE A 89 11.60 3.50 9.89
N LEU A 90 11.53 2.18 9.86
CA LEU A 90 11.04 1.44 8.70
C LEU A 90 9.54 1.29 8.86
N ARG A 91 8.76 1.84 7.91
CA ARG A 91 7.30 1.71 7.88
C ARG A 91 6.89 0.66 6.86
N LEU A 92 6.16 -0.34 7.32
CA LEU A 92 5.64 -1.44 6.51
C LEU A 92 4.12 -1.35 6.44
N TRP A 93 3.57 -1.51 5.24
CA TRP A 93 2.14 -1.39 4.97
C TRP A 93 1.47 -2.76 4.89
N ASP A 94 0.49 -2.99 5.75
CA ASP A 94 -0.39 -4.15 5.71
C ASP A 94 -1.73 -3.75 5.08
N SER A 95 -2.22 -4.59 4.17
CA SER A 95 -3.48 -4.34 3.46
C SER A 95 -4.66 -4.92 4.23
N LYS A 96 -5.65 -4.09 4.48
CA LYS A 96 -6.91 -4.47 5.12
C LYS A 96 -8.10 -4.09 4.23
N SER A 97 -9.16 -4.87 4.33
CA SER A 97 -10.45 -4.47 3.77
C SER A 97 -11.01 -3.29 4.58
N THR A 98 -11.58 -2.30 3.89
CA THR A 98 -12.33 -1.22 4.56
C THR A 98 -13.74 -1.63 4.95
N HIS A 99 -14.23 -2.71 4.37
CA HIS A 99 -15.54 -3.23 4.73
C HIS A 99 -15.42 -3.99 6.04
N GLU A 100 -16.08 -3.49 7.08
CA GLU A 100 -16.52 -4.34 8.17
C GLU A 100 -17.27 -5.51 7.52
N PHE A 101 -17.13 -6.69 8.11
CA PHE A 101 -17.84 -7.87 7.66
C PHE A 101 -19.32 -7.50 7.43
N ASP A 102 -19.77 -7.58 6.17
CA ASP A 102 -21.12 -7.17 5.80
C ASP A 102 -22.13 -8.18 6.36
N LEU A 103 -22.66 -7.82 7.54
CA LEU A 103 -23.63 -8.62 8.25
C LEU A 103 -24.95 -8.75 7.49
N ASP A 104 -25.31 -7.77 6.68
CA ASP A 104 -26.57 -7.79 5.92
C ASP A 104 -26.46 -8.79 4.78
N ILE A 105 -25.39 -8.73 3.99
CA ILE A 105 -25.10 -9.74 2.96
C ILE A 105 -24.97 -11.14 3.58
N PHE A 106 -24.29 -11.24 4.73
CA PHE A 106 -24.14 -12.52 5.42
C PHE A 106 -25.48 -13.07 5.89
N ASN A 107 -26.31 -12.25 6.53
CA ASN A 107 -27.64 -12.65 7.04
C ASN A 107 -28.62 -13.03 5.92
N ASP A 108 -28.49 -12.42 4.74
CA ASP A 108 -29.25 -12.75 3.54
C ASP A 108 -28.75 -14.03 2.82
N GLY A 109 -27.78 -14.72 3.42
CA GLY A 109 -27.25 -15.99 2.89
C GLY A 109 -26.07 -15.85 1.92
N GLY A 110 -25.59 -14.64 1.69
CA GLY A 110 -24.42 -14.32 0.85
C GLY A 110 -23.07 -14.58 1.53
N TYR A 111 -22.91 -15.69 2.26
CA TYR A 111 -21.73 -16.00 3.08
C TYR A 111 -20.42 -15.92 2.31
N VAL A 112 -20.41 -16.48 1.09
CA VAL A 112 -19.21 -16.53 0.24
C VAL A 112 -18.81 -15.13 -0.23
N GLU A 113 -19.78 -14.29 -0.59
CA GLU A 113 -19.52 -12.93 -1.09
C GLU A 113 -19.01 -12.01 0.04
N ALA A 114 -19.63 -12.06 1.22
CA ALA A 114 -19.19 -11.29 2.38
C ALA A 114 -17.73 -11.62 2.79
N VAL A 115 -17.33 -12.90 2.71
CA VAL A 115 -15.94 -13.33 2.99
C VAL A 115 -15.00 -12.97 1.86
N ARG A 116 -15.44 -13.07 0.60
CA ARG A 116 -14.62 -12.81 -0.59
C ARG A 116 -14.15 -11.36 -0.68
N GLU A 117 -15.03 -10.40 -0.44
CA GLU A 117 -14.66 -8.98 -0.46
C GLU A 117 -13.60 -8.65 0.59
N LYS A 118 -13.78 -9.20 1.80
CA LYS A 118 -12.77 -9.07 2.85
C LYS A 118 -11.45 -9.72 2.45
N ALA A 119 -11.47 -10.94 1.95
CA ALA A 119 -10.28 -11.68 1.57
C ALA A 119 -9.50 -10.99 0.42
N MET A 120 -10.19 -10.36 -0.52
CA MET A 120 -9.52 -9.62 -1.62
C MET A 120 -8.62 -8.50 -1.09
N GLY A 121 -9.10 -7.69 -0.15
CA GLY A 121 -8.28 -6.63 0.44
C GLY A 121 -7.04 -7.17 1.14
N GLU A 122 -7.19 -8.23 1.92
CA GLU A 122 -6.10 -8.82 2.71
C GLU A 122 -5.09 -9.60 1.85
N THR A 123 -5.45 -10.01 0.63
CA THR A 123 -4.56 -10.78 -0.26
C THR A 123 -3.35 -9.99 -0.72
N ILE A 124 -3.44 -8.65 -0.79
CA ILE A 124 -2.39 -7.79 -1.35
C ILE A 124 -1.08 -7.90 -0.56
N SER A 125 -1.14 -7.93 0.78
CA SER A 125 0.04 -8.09 1.65
C SER A 125 0.27 -9.55 2.11
N LYS A 126 -0.42 -10.51 1.50
CA LYS A 126 -0.38 -11.91 1.95
C LYS A 126 0.97 -12.56 1.68
N VAL A 127 1.43 -12.51 0.43
CA VAL A 127 2.60 -13.27 -0.04
C VAL A 127 3.55 -12.38 -0.82
N LEU A 128 4.83 -12.42 -0.46
CA LEU A 128 5.91 -11.78 -1.22
C LEU A 128 6.16 -12.56 -2.52
N TYR A 129 6.27 -11.82 -3.63
CA TYR A 129 6.52 -12.36 -4.97
C TYR A 129 5.56 -13.47 -5.39
N PRO A 130 4.25 -13.18 -5.52
CA PRO A 130 3.32 -14.16 -6.06
C PRO A 130 3.72 -14.54 -7.48
N ASN A 131 3.41 -15.79 -7.87
CA ASN A 131 3.69 -16.28 -9.20
C ASN A 131 2.96 -15.45 -10.27
N ASP A 132 3.69 -14.94 -11.26
CA ASP A 132 3.20 -14.09 -12.35
C ASP A 132 3.06 -14.83 -13.70
N SER A 133 3.04 -16.15 -13.69
CA SER A 133 2.79 -16.95 -14.90
C SER A 133 1.35 -16.83 -15.40
N THR A 134 0.44 -16.34 -14.58
CA THR A 134 -0.97 -16.14 -14.92
C THR A 134 -1.32 -14.64 -14.93
N GLU A 135 -2.37 -14.24 -15.65
CA GLU A 135 -2.83 -12.85 -15.67
C GLU A 135 -3.23 -12.36 -14.27
N ASN A 136 -3.90 -13.18 -13.46
CA ASN A 136 -4.24 -12.82 -12.09
C ASN A 136 -2.99 -12.60 -11.21
N GLY A 137 -1.94 -13.35 -11.43
CA GLY A 137 -0.67 -13.18 -10.72
C GLY A 137 0.04 -11.88 -11.11
N LYS A 138 0.04 -11.54 -12.41
CA LYS A 138 0.56 -10.25 -12.89
C LYS A 138 -0.23 -9.07 -12.33
N GLU A 139 -1.56 -9.17 -12.34
CA GLU A 139 -2.44 -8.16 -11.76
C GLU A 139 -2.17 -7.97 -10.27
N LEU A 140 -2.07 -9.05 -9.50
CA LEU A 140 -1.77 -8.98 -8.07
C LEU A 140 -0.44 -8.29 -7.81
N ARG A 141 0.62 -8.61 -8.58
CA ARG A 141 1.92 -7.92 -8.45
C ARG A 141 1.83 -6.44 -8.76
N LEU A 142 1.08 -6.04 -9.78
CA LEU A 142 0.86 -4.62 -10.08
C LEU A 142 0.10 -3.92 -8.95
N ILE A 143 -0.94 -4.56 -8.40
CA ILE A 143 -1.70 -4.02 -7.26
C ILE A 143 -0.81 -3.87 -6.03
N GLN A 144 0.08 -4.84 -5.74
CA GLN A 144 1.04 -4.74 -4.64
C GLN A 144 1.96 -3.51 -4.81
N GLN A 145 2.47 -3.27 -6.00
CA GLN A 145 3.32 -2.13 -6.31
C GLN A 145 2.57 -0.80 -6.14
N TYR A 146 1.36 -0.72 -6.68
CA TYR A 146 0.52 0.46 -6.57
C TYR A 146 0.13 0.74 -5.11
N PHE A 147 -0.32 -0.27 -4.37
CA PHE A 147 -0.65 -0.19 -2.95
C PHE A 147 0.51 0.36 -2.12
N PHE A 148 1.69 -0.24 -2.29
CA PHE A 148 2.90 0.18 -1.60
C PHE A 148 3.25 1.64 -1.85
N VAL A 149 3.26 2.02 -3.12
CA VAL A 149 3.62 3.37 -3.57
C VAL A 149 2.62 4.40 -3.06
N THR A 150 1.33 4.15 -3.26
CA THR A 150 0.28 5.11 -2.90
C THR A 150 0.21 5.32 -1.38
N CYS A 151 0.29 4.25 -0.58
CA CYS A 151 0.38 4.36 0.88
C CYS A 151 1.58 5.22 1.31
N SER A 152 2.73 4.96 0.70
CA SER A 152 3.98 5.65 1.05
C SER A 152 3.95 7.13 0.66
N LEU A 153 3.49 7.45 -0.54
CA LEU A 153 3.39 8.83 -1.01
C LEU A 153 2.38 9.64 -0.19
N LYS A 154 1.21 9.08 0.10
CA LYS A 154 0.23 9.74 0.97
C LYS A 154 0.78 10.01 2.38
N ASP A 155 1.55 9.09 2.94
CA ASP A 155 2.20 9.31 4.23
C ASP A 155 3.31 10.36 4.17
N ILE A 156 4.11 10.38 3.12
CA ILE A 156 5.13 11.41 2.89
C ILE A 156 4.48 12.79 2.82
N ILE A 157 3.44 12.94 2.01
CA ILE A 157 2.70 14.20 1.87
C ILE A 157 2.07 14.61 3.20
N ARG A 158 1.40 13.69 3.89
CA ARG A 158 0.83 13.95 5.21
C ARG A 158 1.88 14.45 6.22
N ARG A 159 3.05 13.83 6.24
CA ARG A 159 4.17 14.23 7.14
C ARG A 159 4.75 15.57 6.75
N PHE A 160 4.85 15.86 5.47
CA PHE A 160 5.28 17.16 4.98
C PHE A 160 4.34 18.26 5.48
N HIS A 161 3.04 18.11 5.27
CA HIS A 161 2.05 19.10 5.71
C HIS A 161 1.90 19.24 7.22
N ALA A 162 2.37 18.28 8.01
CA ALA A 162 2.40 18.43 9.45
C ALA A 162 3.38 19.52 9.94
N ASN A 163 4.39 19.88 9.10
CA ASN A 163 5.46 20.80 9.47
C ASN A 163 5.65 21.94 8.45
N HIS A 164 5.07 21.83 7.27
CA HIS A 164 5.25 22.77 6.15
C HIS A 164 3.91 23.08 5.50
N SER A 165 3.68 24.34 5.13
CA SER A 165 2.47 24.80 4.44
C SER A 165 2.68 24.98 2.93
N GLU A 166 3.91 25.31 2.53
CA GLU A 166 4.22 25.71 1.16
C GLU A 166 4.72 24.55 0.31
N TRP A 167 3.97 24.22 -0.73
CA TRP A 167 4.34 23.13 -1.66
C TRP A 167 5.67 23.35 -2.39
N SER A 168 6.07 24.60 -2.61
CA SER A 168 7.35 24.93 -3.22
C SER A 168 8.55 24.34 -2.47
N GLU A 169 8.39 24.07 -1.18
CA GLU A 169 9.42 23.48 -0.33
C GLU A 169 9.41 21.92 -0.37
N PHE A 170 8.41 21.30 -1.01
CA PHE A 170 8.24 19.83 -0.95
C PHE A 170 9.48 19.08 -1.43
N ALA A 171 10.09 19.51 -2.53
CA ALA A 171 11.28 18.88 -3.08
C ALA A 171 12.54 19.09 -2.22
N ASP A 172 12.60 20.16 -1.43
CA ASP A 172 13.74 20.45 -0.55
C ASP A 172 13.75 19.53 0.69
N TYR A 173 12.57 19.11 1.14
CA TYR A 173 12.43 18.27 2.34
C TYR A 173 12.18 16.78 2.03
N ASN A 174 11.95 16.42 0.79
CA ASN A 174 11.63 15.04 0.43
C ASN A 174 12.50 14.55 -0.73
N VAL A 175 13.17 13.44 -0.51
CA VAL A 175 13.88 12.70 -1.55
C VAL A 175 13.44 11.25 -1.53
N LEU A 176 13.15 10.69 -2.70
CA LEU A 176 12.67 9.32 -2.86
C LEU A 176 13.73 8.50 -3.60
N GLN A 177 14.30 7.52 -2.94
CA GLN A 177 15.15 6.52 -3.58
C GLN A 177 14.28 5.31 -3.88
N LEU A 178 14.15 4.98 -5.16
CA LEU A 178 13.39 3.85 -5.64
C LEU A 178 14.28 2.61 -5.73
N ASN A 179 13.97 1.59 -4.95
CA ASN A 179 14.74 0.35 -4.94
C ASN A 179 14.16 -0.63 -5.97
N ASP A 180 14.92 -0.94 -7.03
CA ASP A 180 14.48 -1.69 -8.20
C ASP A 180 13.38 -0.93 -9.00
N THR A 181 12.70 -1.63 -9.91
CA THR A 181 11.60 -1.10 -10.73
C THR A 181 10.22 -1.25 -10.07
N HIS A 182 10.11 -2.02 -8.99
CA HIS A 182 8.83 -2.25 -8.31
C HIS A 182 8.09 -0.96 -7.91
N PRO A 183 8.77 0.09 -7.38
CA PRO A 183 8.11 1.36 -7.05
C PRO A 183 8.12 2.39 -8.20
N ALA A 184 8.43 2.03 -9.44
CA ALA A 184 8.51 2.97 -10.57
C ALA A 184 7.20 3.74 -10.81
N ILE A 185 6.05 3.13 -10.46
CA ILE A 185 4.72 3.78 -10.52
C ILE A 185 4.59 4.98 -9.55
N ALA A 186 5.58 5.21 -8.68
CA ALA A 186 5.62 6.39 -7.82
C ALA A 186 5.62 7.71 -8.60
N ILE A 187 6.19 7.73 -9.80
CA ILE A 187 6.24 8.93 -10.64
C ILE A 187 4.82 9.34 -11.06
N PRO A 188 4.06 8.52 -11.81
CA PRO A 188 2.70 8.89 -12.22
C PRO A 188 1.74 9.02 -11.03
N GLU A 189 1.91 8.24 -9.96
CA GLU A 189 1.03 8.36 -8.80
C GLU A 189 1.27 9.66 -8.02
N LEU A 190 2.53 10.11 -7.86
CA LEU A 190 2.80 11.40 -7.26
C LEU A 190 2.20 12.53 -8.10
N MET A 191 2.32 12.45 -9.43
CA MET A 191 1.69 13.42 -10.34
C MET A 191 0.17 13.44 -10.17
N ARG A 192 -0.47 12.26 -10.11
CA ARG A 192 -1.92 12.16 -9.88
C ARG A 192 -2.31 12.79 -8.54
N LEU A 193 -1.60 12.46 -7.47
CA LEU A 193 -1.89 13.03 -6.15
C LEU A 193 -1.78 14.56 -6.17
N LEU A 194 -0.71 15.10 -6.73
CA LEU A 194 -0.50 16.54 -6.78
C LEU A 194 -1.57 17.25 -7.62
N ILE A 195 -1.92 16.72 -8.78
CA ILE A 195 -2.86 17.35 -9.71
C ILE A 195 -4.32 17.11 -9.30
N ASP A 196 -4.70 15.84 -9.06
CA ASP A 196 -6.09 15.47 -8.85
C ASP A 196 -6.56 15.69 -7.41
N ASP A 197 -5.69 15.39 -6.42
CA ASP A 197 -6.05 15.44 -5.01
C ASP A 197 -5.67 16.78 -4.35
N TYR A 198 -4.62 17.47 -4.86
CA TYR A 198 -4.13 18.73 -4.30
C TYR A 198 -4.23 19.95 -5.24
N ASP A 199 -4.92 19.82 -6.38
CA ASP A 199 -5.22 20.88 -7.35
C ASP A 199 -4.00 21.65 -7.89
N HIS A 200 -2.84 20.98 -8.02
CA HIS A 200 -1.68 21.57 -8.70
C HIS A 200 -1.88 21.66 -10.21
N GLU A 201 -1.32 22.69 -10.81
CA GLU A 201 -1.28 22.82 -12.26
C GLU A 201 -0.21 21.89 -12.86
N TRP A 202 -0.43 21.50 -14.10
CA TRP A 202 0.52 20.73 -14.89
C TRP A 202 1.49 21.69 -15.58
N ASP A 203 2.59 22.04 -14.92
CA ASP A 203 3.66 22.89 -15.47
C ASP A 203 5.00 22.15 -15.49
#